data_d24aa7dbd066166cbe8c5c0e19219616
#
_entry.id   d24aa7dbd066166cbe8c5c0e19219616
#
_cell.length_a   1.000
_cell.length_b   1.000
_cell.length_c   1.000
_cell.angle_alpha   90.00
_cell.angle_beta   90.00
_cell.angle_gamma   90.00
#
_symmetry.space_group_name_H-M   'P 1'
#
loop_
_entity.id
_entity.type
_entity.pdbx_description
1 polymer ?
#
loop_
_entity_poly.entity_id
_entity_poly.type
_entity_poly.pdbx_seq_one_letter_code
_entity_poly.pdbx_strand_id
1 'polypeptide(L)'
;MKNIIAALLLCLSVPAFAQSNQDKSFTDEWGVYSTKYAQEVIDFMAHKKFKGREAGTKENRKVMEFIAAEFEKAGYEVEKQGITDETLTCTIGEPKPGRKYPKEMTNVIAKLKGKDPHKLVVVGAHYDHLGYRKGVGIHPGADDNASGIVALLSLAKMLKSSGITPEYTVLFCAWDGEEKGLLGSKFFVNTWYEQRNITKDSICYYMNFDMVGRTANPANPAVTFAWNDNYPYLKEACEAAACKIAAPFTVLYDQRFGDGKGGSDYAPFSARNIPFVAWMEDEMHTDYHKPGDTPDKIHWIKLRKTVLLAYGILWGWVQ
;
A
#
# COMPACT_ATOMS: atom_id res chain seq x y z
N MET A 1 -23.90 -3.23 12.80
CA MET A 1 -23.37 -4.60 12.93
C MET A 1 -24.05 -5.59 11.94
N LYS A 2 -25.40 -5.67 11.85
CA LYS A 2 -26.05 -6.63 10.91
C LYS A 2 -25.73 -6.43 9.43
N ASN A 3 -25.53 -5.20 8.97
CA ASN A 3 -25.27 -4.92 7.55
C ASN A 3 -23.82 -5.19 7.12
N ILE A 4 -22.86 -5.14 8.06
CA ILE A 4 -21.45 -5.46 7.80
C ILE A 4 -21.25 -6.96 7.59
N ILE A 5 -22.00 -7.78 8.37
CA ILE A 5 -21.97 -9.25 8.24
C ILE A 5 -22.55 -9.69 6.88
N ALA A 6 -23.60 -8.98 6.39
CA ALA A 6 -24.17 -9.27 5.07
C ALA A 6 -23.20 -8.97 3.91
N ALA A 7 -22.40 -7.90 4.01
CA ALA A 7 -21.39 -7.57 3.01
C ALA A 7 -20.26 -8.62 2.96
N LEU A 8 -19.89 -9.22 4.10
CA LEU A 8 -18.88 -10.29 4.16
C LEU A 8 -19.36 -11.62 3.53
N LEU A 9 -20.65 -11.96 3.67
CA LEU A 9 -21.22 -13.15 3.04
C LEU A 9 -21.32 -13.03 1.51
N LEU A 10 -21.43 -11.82 0.98
CA LEU A 10 -21.39 -11.56 -0.47
C LEU A 10 -19.97 -11.68 -1.07
N CYS A 11 -18.89 -11.67 -0.25
CA CYS A 11 -17.54 -11.97 -0.71
C CYS A 11 -17.37 -13.37 -1.32
N LEU A 12 -18.36 -14.25 -1.20
CA LEU A 12 -18.34 -15.58 -1.81
C LEU A 12 -18.70 -15.59 -3.31
N SER A 13 -19.18 -14.49 -3.86
CA SER A 13 -19.46 -14.37 -5.28
C SER A 13 -18.44 -13.53 -6.03
N VAL A 14 -17.15 -13.92 -5.98
CA VAL A 14 -16.27 -13.63 -7.12
C VAL A 14 -16.88 -14.39 -8.28
N PRO A 15 -17.21 -13.73 -9.41
CA PRO A 15 -17.91 -14.40 -10.49
C PRO A 15 -17.19 -15.70 -10.86
N ALA A 16 -17.96 -16.73 -11.22
CA ALA A 16 -17.47 -18.06 -11.59
C ALA A 16 -16.37 -18.05 -12.70
N PHE A 17 -16.15 -16.93 -13.33
CA PHE A 17 -15.04 -16.64 -14.24
C PHE A 17 -13.64 -16.83 -13.64
N ALA A 18 -13.49 -16.68 -12.32
CA ALA A 18 -12.18 -16.88 -11.67
C ALA A 18 -11.78 -18.36 -11.56
N GLN A 19 -12.68 -19.28 -11.85
CA GLN A 19 -12.43 -20.72 -11.66
C GLN A 19 -11.94 -21.47 -12.90
N SER A 20 -12.11 -20.95 -14.13
CA SER A 20 -11.88 -21.74 -15.33
C SER A 20 -10.56 -21.52 -16.07
N ASN A 21 -9.78 -20.47 -15.75
CA ASN A 21 -8.46 -20.23 -16.35
C ASN A 21 -7.54 -19.50 -15.35
N GLN A 22 -6.90 -20.28 -14.51
CA GLN A 22 -6.34 -19.85 -13.24
C GLN A 22 -5.26 -18.76 -13.25
N ASP A 23 -4.61 -18.45 -14.36
CA ASP A 23 -3.56 -17.43 -14.36
C ASP A 23 -3.63 -16.43 -15.52
N LYS A 24 -4.16 -16.82 -16.66
CA LYS A 24 -4.24 -15.93 -17.83
C LYS A 24 -5.47 -15.01 -17.81
N SER A 25 -6.62 -15.49 -17.39
CA SER A 25 -7.87 -14.73 -17.49
C SER A 25 -7.96 -13.54 -16.56
N PHE A 26 -7.43 -13.66 -15.34
CA PHE A 26 -7.44 -12.54 -14.38
C PHE A 26 -6.50 -11.41 -14.80
N THR A 27 -5.48 -11.71 -15.61
CA THR A 27 -4.47 -10.75 -16.06
C THR A 27 -4.70 -10.25 -17.48
N ASP A 28 -5.23 -11.09 -18.36
CA ASP A 28 -5.35 -10.78 -19.78
C ASP A 28 -6.72 -10.19 -20.15
N GLU A 29 -7.78 -10.64 -19.47
CA GLU A 29 -9.16 -10.19 -19.75
C GLU A 29 -9.50 -8.85 -19.08
N TRP A 30 -8.87 -8.55 -17.92
CA TRP A 30 -9.06 -7.28 -17.20
C TRP A 30 -7.93 -6.28 -17.48
N GLY A 31 -6.92 -6.68 -18.25
CA GLY A 31 -5.83 -5.83 -18.74
C GLY A 31 -5.00 -5.16 -17.64
N VAL A 32 -4.91 -5.78 -16.46
CA VAL A 32 -4.80 -5.01 -15.25
C VAL A 32 -3.52 -5.23 -14.48
N TYR A 33 -3.09 -6.46 -14.20
CA TYR A 33 -1.76 -6.71 -13.68
C TYR A 33 -0.82 -7.12 -14.81
N SER A 34 0.20 -6.33 -15.01
CA SER A 34 1.27 -6.65 -15.97
C SER A 34 2.59 -6.76 -15.20
N THR A 35 3.22 -7.93 -15.24
CA THR A 35 4.58 -8.11 -14.72
C THR A 35 5.56 -7.13 -15.37
N LYS A 36 5.40 -6.88 -16.67
CA LYS A 36 6.22 -5.89 -17.39
C LYS A 36 6.04 -4.49 -16.80
N TYR A 37 4.79 -4.08 -16.56
CA TYR A 37 4.52 -2.79 -15.92
C TYR A 37 5.11 -2.72 -14.50
N ALA A 38 4.97 -3.80 -13.72
CA ALA A 38 5.56 -3.88 -12.39
C ALA A 38 7.10 -3.72 -12.42
N GLN A 39 7.75 -4.37 -13.38
CA GLN A 39 9.19 -4.21 -13.62
C GLN A 39 9.56 -2.77 -13.99
N GLU A 40 8.84 -2.16 -14.93
CA GLU A 40 9.06 -0.76 -15.33
C GLU A 40 8.95 0.22 -14.16
N VAL A 41 7.98 0.02 -13.25
CA VAL A 41 7.80 0.85 -12.06
C VAL A 41 8.97 0.67 -11.09
N ILE A 42 9.35 -0.57 -10.75
CA ILE A 42 10.46 -0.83 -9.81
C ILE A 42 11.78 -0.34 -10.40
N ASP A 43 12.08 -0.64 -11.66
CA ASP A 43 13.30 -0.19 -12.34
C ASP A 43 13.38 1.34 -12.39
N PHE A 44 12.25 2.02 -12.58
CA PHE A 44 12.19 3.46 -12.51
C PHE A 44 12.50 3.96 -11.10
N MET A 45 11.77 3.49 -10.07
CA MET A 45 11.88 4.01 -8.70
C MET A 45 13.24 3.69 -8.04
N ALA A 46 13.76 2.48 -8.26
CA ALA A 46 15.06 2.04 -7.72
C ALA A 46 16.25 2.51 -8.55
N HIS A 47 16.02 3.23 -9.67
CA HIS A 47 17.12 3.66 -10.54
C HIS A 47 18.07 4.63 -9.81
N LYS A 48 19.38 4.43 -9.97
CA LYS A 48 20.46 5.23 -9.35
C LYS A 48 20.34 6.75 -9.55
N LYS A 49 19.66 7.21 -10.62
CA LYS A 49 19.41 8.64 -10.87
C LYS A 49 18.59 9.31 -9.77
N PHE A 50 17.78 8.53 -9.04
CA PHE A 50 16.97 9.03 -7.92
C PHE A 50 17.67 8.92 -6.57
N LYS A 51 18.92 8.43 -6.54
CA LYS A 51 19.77 8.37 -5.35
C LYS A 51 19.07 7.83 -4.10
N GLY A 52 18.19 6.83 -4.29
CA GLY A 52 17.41 6.24 -3.20
C GLY A 52 16.27 7.13 -2.69
N ARG A 53 15.79 8.09 -3.48
CA ARG A 53 14.54 8.87 -3.28
C ARG A 53 14.23 9.29 -1.83
N GLU A 54 15.27 9.76 -1.10
CA GLU A 54 15.10 10.22 0.29
C GLU A 54 14.07 11.36 0.37
N ALA A 55 13.15 11.27 1.32
CA ALA A 55 12.09 12.26 1.54
C ALA A 55 12.61 13.70 1.59
N GLY A 56 11.91 14.62 0.96
CA GLY A 56 12.28 16.04 0.88
C GLY A 56 13.39 16.36 -0.13
N THR A 57 13.86 15.41 -0.92
CA THR A 57 14.86 15.64 -1.97
C THR A 57 14.20 15.91 -3.33
N LYS A 58 14.96 16.53 -4.24
CA LYS A 58 14.50 16.72 -5.63
C LYS A 58 14.33 15.39 -6.38
N GLU A 59 15.06 14.37 -5.98
CA GLU A 59 15.00 13.03 -6.52
C GLU A 59 13.69 12.34 -6.08
N ASN A 60 13.30 12.47 -4.82
CA ASN A 60 12.04 12.01 -4.27
C ASN A 60 10.86 12.70 -4.98
N ARG A 61 10.92 14.02 -5.16
CA ARG A 61 9.88 14.78 -5.88
C ARG A 61 9.64 14.27 -7.31
N LYS A 62 10.68 13.84 -8.03
CA LYS A 62 10.53 13.24 -9.37
C LYS A 62 9.81 11.89 -9.33
N VAL A 63 10.03 11.11 -8.28
CA VAL A 63 9.30 9.85 -8.08
C VAL A 63 7.85 10.14 -7.71
N MET A 64 7.58 11.13 -6.88
CA MET A 64 6.23 11.62 -6.56
C MET A 64 5.48 12.03 -7.83
N GLU A 65 6.09 12.83 -8.71
CA GLU A 65 5.48 13.23 -9.99
C GLU A 65 5.19 12.05 -10.91
N PHE A 66 6.09 11.07 -10.94
CA PHE A 66 5.85 9.83 -11.69
C PHE A 66 4.62 9.08 -11.17
N ILE A 67 4.49 8.89 -9.85
CA ILE A 67 3.36 8.21 -9.23
C ILE A 67 2.05 8.97 -9.51
N ALA A 68 2.05 10.29 -9.36
CA ALA A 68 0.89 11.12 -9.67
C ALA A 68 0.46 10.95 -11.14
N ALA A 69 1.41 10.99 -12.07
CA ALA A 69 1.13 10.80 -13.49
C ALA A 69 0.59 9.38 -13.81
N GLU A 70 1.04 8.33 -13.11
CA GLU A 70 0.50 6.97 -13.30
C GLU A 70 -0.96 6.87 -12.82
N PHE A 71 -1.33 7.53 -11.73
CA PHE A 71 -2.73 7.62 -11.30
C PHE A 71 -3.58 8.43 -12.27
N GLU A 72 -3.09 9.59 -12.76
CA GLU A 72 -3.77 10.43 -13.75
C GLU A 72 -4.01 9.66 -15.06
N LYS A 73 -3.00 8.92 -15.56
CA LYS A 73 -3.13 8.05 -16.75
C LYS A 73 -4.17 6.95 -16.55
N ALA A 74 -4.33 6.44 -15.32
CA ALA A 74 -5.37 5.50 -14.98
C ALA A 74 -6.76 6.14 -14.83
N GLY A 75 -6.87 7.46 -14.96
CA GLY A 75 -8.13 8.22 -14.93
C GLY A 75 -8.63 8.55 -13.53
N TYR A 76 -7.72 8.68 -12.57
CA TYR A 76 -8.03 9.13 -11.20
C TYR A 76 -7.96 10.65 -11.07
N GLU A 77 -8.79 11.22 -10.17
CA GLU A 77 -8.56 12.53 -9.60
C GLU A 77 -7.40 12.43 -8.61
N VAL A 78 -6.37 13.26 -8.79
CA VAL A 78 -5.13 13.20 -7.99
C VAL A 78 -4.97 14.47 -7.17
N GLU A 79 -4.81 14.31 -5.86
CA GLU A 79 -4.44 15.36 -4.91
C GLU A 79 -2.98 15.18 -4.52
N LYS A 80 -2.20 16.26 -4.56
CA LYS A 80 -0.85 16.35 -4.00
C LYS A 80 -0.94 17.06 -2.64
N GLN A 81 -0.94 16.28 -1.56
CA GLN A 81 -1.03 16.78 -0.20
C GLN A 81 0.36 17.20 0.30
N GLY A 82 0.64 18.50 0.21
CA GLY A 82 1.92 19.07 0.67
C GLY A 82 2.05 19.06 2.19
N ILE A 83 3.23 18.73 2.67
CA ILE A 83 3.60 18.67 4.09
C ILE A 83 4.83 19.57 4.27
N THR A 84 4.70 20.64 5.06
CA THR A 84 5.78 21.57 5.39
C THR A 84 6.20 21.43 6.84
N ASP A 85 7.34 22.03 7.22
CA ASP A 85 7.78 22.07 8.62
C ASP A 85 6.69 22.60 9.56
N GLU A 86 5.97 23.64 9.14
CA GLU A 86 4.90 24.27 9.92
C GLU A 86 3.72 23.32 10.14
N THR A 87 3.23 22.70 9.07
CA THR A 87 2.11 21.76 9.14
C THR A 87 2.50 20.47 9.85
N LEU A 88 3.76 20.05 9.74
CA LEU A 88 4.27 18.86 10.40
C LEU A 88 4.31 19.01 11.92
N THR A 89 4.78 20.15 12.42
CA THR A 89 4.82 20.45 13.86
C THR A 89 3.43 20.38 14.49
N CYS A 90 2.42 20.90 13.81
CA CYS A 90 1.03 20.80 14.27
C CYS A 90 0.52 19.36 14.33
N THR A 91 1.09 18.46 13.51
CA THR A 91 0.58 17.10 13.34
C THR A 91 1.26 16.07 14.24
N ILE A 92 2.56 16.19 14.44
CA ILE A 92 3.38 15.20 15.18
C ILE A 92 3.92 15.74 16.51
N GLY A 93 3.62 17.01 16.83
CA GLY A 93 4.18 17.74 17.98
C GLY A 93 5.62 18.19 17.72
N GLU A 94 6.27 18.70 18.79
CA GLU A 94 7.63 19.19 18.72
C GLU A 94 8.60 18.14 18.18
N PRO A 95 9.46 18.52 17.22
CA PRO A 95 10.50 17.63 16.70
C PRO A 95 11.37 17.08 17.82
N LYS A 96 11.67 15.78 17.78
CA LYS A 96 12.60 15.18 18.75
C LYS A 96 13.96 15.86 18.65
N PRO A 97 14.60 16.25 19.77
CA PRO A 97 15.91 16.90 19.75
C PRO A 97 16.92 16.10 18.93
N GLY A 98 17.64 16.80 18.02
CA GLY A 98 18.63 16.20 17.15
C GLY A 98 18.10 15.47 15.90
N ARG A 99 16.79 15.29 15.76
CA ARG A 99 16.18 14.70 14.56
C ARG A 99 15.89 15.81 13.54
N LYS A 100 16.45 15.64 12.33
CA LYS A 100 16.17 16.55 11.21
C LYS A 100 15.02 15.96 10.39
N TYR A 101 13.94 16.71 10.24
CA TYR A 101 12.84 16.38 9.36
C TYR A 101 13.03 17.02 7.98
N PRO A 102 12.51 16.41 6.91
CA PRO A 102 12.46 17.03 5.60
C PRO A 102 11.62 18.32 5.64
N LYS A 103 12.07 19.37 4.97
CA LYS A 103 11.34 20.65 4.94
C LYS A 103 10.05 20.61 4.13
N GLU A 104 10.02 19.77 3.12
CA GLU A 104 8.91 19.60 2.20
C GLU A 104 8.75 18.13 1.89
N MET A 105 7.55 17.63 2.01
CA MET A 105 7.14 16.29 1.61
C MET A 105 5.79 16.36 0.92
N THR A 106 5.39 15.34 0.19
CA THR A 106 4.11 15.35 -0.52
C THR A 106 3.52 13.96 -0.58
N ASN A 107 2.37 13.74 0.05
CA ASN A 107 1.57 12.55 -0.22
C ASN A 107 0.86 12.69 -1.58
N VAL A 108 0.77 11.61 -2.32
CA VAL A 108 -0.03 11.52 -3.55
C VAL A 108 -1.29 10.71 -3.26
N ILE A 109 -2.46 11.31 -3.45
CA ILE A 109 -3.75 10.70 -3.15
C ILE A 109 -4.58 10.64 -4.43
N ALA A 110 -4.85 9.42 -4.89
CA ALA A 110 -5.72 9.16 -6.04
C ALA A 110 -7.10 8.72 -5.54
N LYS A 111 -8.16 9.36 -6.04
CA LYS A 111 -9.52 9.19 -5.54
C LYS A 111 -10.44 8.58 -6.58
N LEU A 112 -11.14 7.53 -6.20
CA LEU A 112 -12.28 6.97 -6.91
C LEU A 112 -13.53 7.19 -6.06
N LYS A 113 -14.39 8.11 -6.51
CA LYS A 113 -15.63 8.45 -5.80
C LYS A 113 -16.58 7.26 -5.76
N GLY A 114 -17.08 6.95 -4.57
CA GLY A 114 -18.11 5.95 -4.33
C GLY A 114 -19.52 6.53 -4.28
N LYS A 115 -20.50 5.65 -4.08
CA LYS A 115 -21.91 6.02 -3.87
C LYS A 115 -22.08 6.75 -2.55
N ASP A 116 -21.43 6.25 -1.46
CA ASP A 116 -21.33 6.96 -0.19
C ASP A 116 -19.99 7.74 -0.13
N PRO A 117 -20.03 9.08 -0.30
CA PRO A 117 -18.82 9.89 -0.26
C PRO A 117 -18.28 10.12 1.16
N HIS A 118 -19.04 9.75 2.20
CA HIS A 118 -18.67 9.93 3.61
C HIS A 118 -17.95 8.73 4.19
N LYS A 119 -17.95 7.62 3.46
CA LYS A 119 -17.25 6.38 3.83
C LYS A 119 -16.07 6.16 2.90
N LEU A 120 -14.94 5.79 3.50
CA LEU A 120 -13.65 5.69 2.81
C LEU A 120 -13.05 4.30 3.00
N VAL A 121 -12.52 3.76 1.93
CA VAL A 121 -11.53 2.68 1.94
C VAL A 121 -10.20 3.28 1.54
N VAL A 122 -9.17 3.11 2.35
CA VAL A 122 -7.85 3.67 2.11
C VAL A 122 -6.87 2.54 1.83
N VAL A 123 -6.12 2.66 0.74
CA VAL A 123 -5.04 1.73 0.36
C VAL A 123 -3.76 2.53 0.29
N GLY A 124 -2.69 2.09 0.94
CA GLY A 124 -1.48 2.88 1.04
C GLY A 124 -0.18 2.09 0.94
N ALA A 125 0.86 2.78 0.47
CA ALA A 125 2.26 2.37 0.48
C ALA A 125 3.15 3.61 0.49
N HIS A 126 4.30 3.57 1.16
CA HIS A 126 5.24 4.69 1.06
C HIS A 126 6.12 4.60 -0.18
N TYR A 127 6.60 5.75 -0.65
CA TYR A 127 7.42 5.82 -1.85
C TYR A 127 8.83 6.39 -1.61
N ASP A 128 9.08 7.00 -0.45
CA ASP A 128 10.41 7.42 -0.06
C ASP A 128 11.30 6.23 0.32
N HIS A 129 12.60 6.45 0.41
CA HIS A 129 13.53 5.48 0.97
C HIS A 129 14.76 6.22 1.54
N LEU A 130 15.79 5.49 1.96
CA LEU A 130 16.89 6.01 2.76
C LEU A 130 17.85 6.98 2.05
N GLY A 131 17.84 7.01 0.72
CA GLY A 131 18.68 7.93 -0.02
C GLY A 131 20.12 7.44 -0.22
N TYR A 132 21.05 8.39 -0.28
CA TYR A 132 22.49 8.13 -0.36
C TYR A 132 23.14 8.31 1.00
N ARG A 133 23.93 7.34 1.42
CA ARG A 133 24.73 7.40 2.65
C ARG A 133 26.22 7.39 2.32
N LYS A 134 26.96 8.42 2.78
CA LYS A 134 28.41 8.52 2.59
C LYS A 134 29.14 7.31 3.16
N GLY A 135 30.00 6.68 2.37
CA GLY A 135 30.74 5.48 2.77
C GLY A 135 29.97 4.15 2.60
N VAL A 136 28.67 4.21 2.33
CA VAL A 136 27.81 3.02 2.11
C VAL A 136 27.31 2.95 0.68
N GLY A 137 26.79 4.07 0.15
CA GLY A 137 26.28 4.14 -1.22
C GLY A 137 24.80 4.56 -1.30
N ILE A 138 24.20 4.30 -2.45
CA ILE A 138 22.77 4.50 -2.71
C ILE A 138 22.01 3.30 -2.16
N HIS A 139 20.88 3.56 -1.50
CA HIS A 139 19.89 2.56 -1.10
C HIS A 139 18.78 2.56 -2.14
N PRO A 140 18.73 1.58 -3.05
CA PRO A 140 17.76 1.61 -4.17
C PRO A 140 16.33 1.44 -3.72
N GLY A 141 16.08 0.59 -2.68
CA GLY A 141 14.77 0.32 -2.12
C GLY A 141 13.82 -0.32 -3.15
N ALA A 142 14.22 -1.43 -3.74
CA ALA A 142 13.38 -2.11 -4.72
C ALA A 142 12.21 -2.85 -4.05
N ASP A 143 12.49 -3.54 -2.95
CA ASP A 143 11.45 -4.14 -2.12
C ASP A 143 10.90 -3.09 -1.13
N ASP A 144 11.77 -2.33 -0.51
CA ASP A 144 11.45 -1.26 0.43
C ASP A 144 11.49 0.13 -0.22
N ASN A 145 10.41 0.73 -0.72
CA ASN A 145 9.10 0.12 -0.87
C ASN A 145 8.55 0.37 -2.29
N ALA A 146 9.40 0.17 -3.33
CA ALA A 146 8.91 0.24 -4.69
C ALA A 146 7.94 -0.93 -4.99
N SER A 147 8.11 -2.08 -4.32
CA SER A 147 7.20 -3.22 -4.44
C SER A 147 5.78 -2.89 -3.93
N GLY A 148 5.66 -2.18 -2.81
CA GLY A 148 4.39 -1.68 -2.29
C GLY A 148 3.73 -0.67 -3.22
N ILE A 149 4.50 0.22 -3.84
CA ILE A 149 3.97 1.16 -4.85
C ILE A 149 3.46 0.40 -6.09
N VAL A 150 4.13 -0.67 -6.51
CA VAL A 150 3.59 -1.53 -7.58
C VAL A 150 2.24 -2.12 -7.19
N ALA A 151 2.12 -2.63 -5.96
CA ALA A 151 0.85 -3.15 -5.47
C ALA A 151 -0.25 -2.07 -5.49
N LEU A 152 0.05 -0.89 -4.96
CA LEU A 152 -0.85 0.26 -4.92
C LEU A 152 -1.33 0.68 -6.31
N LEU A 153 -0.41 0.90 -7.26
CA LEU A 153 -0.73 1.31 -8.64
C LEU A 153 -1.49 0.21 -9.40
N SER A 154 -1.12 -1.07 -9.17
CA SER A 154 -1.81 -2.19 -9.80
C SER A 154 -3.26 -2.29 -9.32
N LEU A 155 -3.49 -2.24 -8.01
CA LEU A 155 -4.85 -2.26 -7.44
C LEU A 155 -5.70 -1.09 -7.96
N ALA A 156 -5.13 0.09 -8.07
CA ALA A 156 -5.82 1.25 -8.63
C ALA A 156 -6.23 0.99 -10.09
N LYS A 157 -5.30 0.54 -10.94
CA LYS A 157 -5.60 0.20 -12.34
C LYS A 157 -6.68 -0.89 -12.43
N MET A 158 -6.60 -1.93 -11.59
CA MET A 158 -7.58 -3.01 -11.51
C MET A 158 -8.96 -2.50 -11.15
N LEU A 159 -9.09 -1.74 -10.14
CA LEU A 159 -10.38 -1.22 -9.73
C LEU A 159 -10.98 -0.27 -10.79
N LYS A 160 -10.16 0.58 -11.39
CA LYS A 160 -10.63 1.50 -12.44
C LYS A 160 -11.09 0.76 -13.69
N SER A 161 -10.34 -0.27 -14.11
CA SER A 161 -10.66 -1.08 -15.31
C SER A 161 -11.92 -1.92 -15.13
N SER A 162 -12.31 -2.24 -13.89
CA SER A 162 -13.57 -2.96 -13.62
C SER A 162 -14.83 -2.15 -14.00
N GLY A 163 -14.70 -0.83 -14.12
CA GLY A 163 -15.81 0.06 -14.47
C GLY A 163 -16.87 0.25 -13.40
N ILE A 164 -16.69 -0.34 -12.20
CA ILE A 164 -17.66 -0.20 -11.10
C ILE A 164 -17.63 1.19 -10.49
N THR A 165 -18.78 1.64 -9.98
CA THR A 165 -18.84 2.70 -8.97
C THR A 165 -18.84 2.02 -7.61
N PRO A 166 -17.76 2.15 -6.82
CA PRO A 166 -17.66 1.46 -5.54
C PRO A 166 -18.72 1.96 -4.55
N GLU A 167 -19.10 1.14 -3.57
CA GLU A 167 -20.02 1.55 -2.51
C GLU A 167 -19.43 2.71 -1.70
N TYR A 168 -18.18 2.60 -1.29
CA TYR A 168 -17.44 3.63 -0.56
C TYR A 168 -16.40 4.30 -1.45
N THR A 169 -16.06 5.56 -1.16
CA THR A 169 -14.97 6.24 -1.85
C THR A 169 -13.64 5.54 -1.55
N VAL A 170 -12.88 5.20 -2.60
CA VAL A 170 -11.57 4.56 -2.45
C VAL A 170 -10.47 5.60 -2.66
N LEU A 171 -9.52 5.65 -1.72
CA LEU A 171 -8.33 6.46 -1.79
C LEU A 171 -7.10 5.55 -1.92
N PHE A 172 -6.33 5.76 -2.98
CA PHE A 172 -5.01 5.16 -3.14
C PHE A 172 -3.96 6.20 -2.79
N CYS A 173 -3.17 5.93 -1.76
CA CYS A 173 -2.31 6.91 -1.12
C CYS A 173 -0.85 6.45 -1.19
N ALA A 174 0.00 7.20 -1.90
CA ALA A 174 1.45 7.03 -1.82
C ALA A 174 1.98 8.01 -0.77
N TRP A 175 2.51 7.46 0.34
CA TRP A 175 2.99 8.22 1.49
C TRP A 175 4.43 8.67 1.31
N ASP A 176 4.75 9.87 1.78
CA ASP A 176 6.12 10.39 1.86
C ASP A 176 6.62 10.43 3.30
N GLY A 177 7.90 10.22 3.49
CA GLY A 177 8.53 10.35 4.81
C GLY A 177 8.19 9.24 5.79
N GLU A 178 7.89 8.04 5.32
CA GLU A 178 7.76 6.84 6.16
C GLU A 178 9.06 6.61 6.92
N GLU A 179 10.19 6.59 6.22
CA GLU A 179 11.55 6.38 6.71
C GLU A 179 12.03 7.49 7.70
N LYS A 180 11.28 8.56 7.76
CA LYS A 180 11.49 9.65 8.72
C LYS A 180 10.57 9.56 9.94
N GLY A 181 9.77 8.49 10.02
CA GLY A 181 8.90 8.17 11.14
C GLY A 181 7.42 8.31 10.83
N LEU A 182 6.99 7.75 9.70
CA LEU A 182 5.59 7.68 9.26
C LEU A 182 4.97 9.07 9.06
N LEU A 183 5.74 10.03 8.54
CA LEU A 183 5.32 11.44 8.56
C LEU A 183 4.11 11.68 7.67
N GLY A 184 4.09 11.08 6.46
CA GLY A 184 3.01 11.25 5.51
C GLY A 184 1.69 10.65 5.97
N SER A 185 1.70 9.41 6.42
CA SER A 185 0.50 8.73 6.93
C SER A 185 -0.02 9.36 8.23
N LYS A 186 0.86 9.78 9.14
CA LYS A 186 0.48 10.56 10.33
C LYS A 186 -0.18 11.87 9.98
N PHE A 187 0.42 12.60 9.03
CA PHE A 187 -0.15 13.86 8.57
C PHE A 187 -1.54 13.66 7.96
N PHE A 188 -1.69 12.66 7.09
CA PHE A 188 -2.98 12.32 6.51
C PHE A 188 -4.02 12.01 7.58
N VAL A 189 -3.73 11.08 8.48
CA VAL A 189 -4.67 10.66 9.53
C VAL A 189 -5.06 11.82 10.44
N ASN A 190 -4.13 12.69 10.80
CA ASN A 190 -4.41 13.79 11.73
C ASN A 190 -5.16 14.95 11.05
N THR A 191 -4.73 15.37 9.85
CA THR A 191 -5.35 16.51 9.14
C THR A 191 -6.71 16.18 8.55
N TRP A 192 -6.92 14.95 8.10
CA TRP A 192 -8.22 14.55 7.54
C TRP A 192 -9.32 14.56 8.59
N TYR A 193 -9.00 14.14 9.82
CA TYR A 193 -9.95 14.21 10.93
C TYR A 193 -10.33 15.64 11.30
N GLU A 194 -9.36 16.56 11.30
CA GLU A 194 -9.60 17.93 11.75
C GLU A 194 -10.19 18.83 10.66
N GLN A 195 -9.70 18.72 9.42
CA GLN A 195 -10.02 19.67 8.36
C GLN A 195 -11.26 19.31 7.54
N ARG A 196 -11.68 18.04 7.52
CA ARG A 196 -12.76 17.57 6.64
C ARG A 196 -14.00 17.06 7.37
N ASN A 197 -14.11 17.28 8.68
CA ASN A 197 -15.19 16.73 9.53
C ASN A 197 -15.36 15.19 9.37
N ILE A 198 -14.26 14.50 9.06
CA ILE A 198 -14.24 13.06 8.92
C ILE A 198 -14.00 12.47 10.28
N THR A 199 -14.94 11.67 10.76
CA THR A 199 -14.80 10.93 12.01
C THR A 199 -14.02 9.63 11.78
N LYS A 200 -13.52 9.00 12.85
CA LYS A 200 -12.90 7.68 12.77
C LYS A 200 -13.78 6.64 12.06
N ASP A 201 -15.10 6.81 12.16
CA ASP A 201 -16.08 5.92 11.54
C ASP A 201 -16.23 6.15 10.03
N SER A 202 -15.58 7.17 9.49
CA SER A 202 -15.56 7.45 8.03
C SER A 202 -14.55 6.58 7.30
N ILE A 203 -13.41 6.22 7.92
CA ILE A 203 -12.47 5.27 7.32
C ILE A 203 -12.88 3.86 7.76
N CYS A 204 -13.51 3.14 6.84
CA CYS A 204 -14.02 1.81 7.11
C CYS A 204 -12.91 0.77 7.19
N TYR A 205 -11.80 1.03 6.45
CA TYR A 205 -10.75 0.06 6.27
C TYR A 205 -9.47 0.71 5.72
N TYR A 206 -8.31 0.28 6.21
CA TYR A 206 -7.00 0.64 5.68
C TYR A 206 -6.23 -0.59 5.25
N MET A 207 -5.64 -0.58 4.05
CA MET A 207 -4.78 -1.62 3.52
C MET A 207 -3.39 -1.06 3.27
N ASN A 208 -2.39 -1.60 3.94
CA ASN A 208 -0.99 -1.20 3.85
C ASN A 208 -0.16 -2.19 3.04
N PHE A 209 0.74 -1.70 2.20
CA PHE A 209 1.75 -2.50 1.52
C PHE A 209 3.14 -2.00 1.87
N ASP A 210 3.96 -2.90 2.40
CA ASP A 210 5.33 -2.59 2.75
C ASP A 210 6.21 -3.83 2.59
N MET A 211 7.17 -3.78 1.65
CA MET A 211 8.07 -4.89 1.36
C MET A 211 7.34 -6.17 0.94
N VAL A 212 6.69 -6.16 -0.22
CA VAL A 212 5.89 -7.29 -0.73
C VAL A 212 6.49 -7.99 -1.95
N GLY A 213 7.72 -7.65 -2.32
CA GLY A 213 8.37 -8.15 -3.52
C GLY A 213 9.32 -9.32 -3.30
N ARG A 214 9.82 -9.59 -2.08
CA ARG A 214 10.77 -10.67 -1.79
C ARG A 214 10.16 -11.80 -0.96
N THR A 215 10.79 -12.95 -0.97
CA THR A 215 10.38 -14.13 -0.18
C THR A 215 11.60 -14.96 0.21
N ALA A 216 11.57 -15.56 1.39
CA ALA A 216 12.63 -16.43 1.89
C ALA A 216 12.72 -17.73 1.09
N ASN A 217 11.59 -18.27 0.62
CA ASN A 217 11.53 -19.50 -0.16
C ASN A 217 10.95 -19.28 -1.56
N PRO A 218 11.80 -19.08 -2.59
CA PRO A 218 11.31 -18.85 -3.96
C PRO A 218 10.49 -20.01 -4.57
N ALA A 219 10.70 -21.24 -4.10
CA ALA A 219 9.94 -22.41 -4.59
C ALA A 219 8.52 -22.47 -4.01
N ASN A 220 8.32 -21.90 -2.84
CA ASN A 220 7.01 -21.74 -2.21
C ASN A 220 6.90 -20.31 -1.64
N PRO A 221 6.66 -19.31 -2.49
CA PRO A 221 6.65 -17.93 -2.06
C PRO A 221 5.52 -17.66 -1.06
N ALA A 222 5.81 -16.80 -0.09
CA ALA A 222 4.87 -16.46 0.95
C ALA A 222 4.75 -14.93 1.14
N VAL A 223 3.63 -14.52 1.72
CA VAL A 223 3.38 -13.15 2.17
C VAL A 223 2.84 -13.17 3.59
N THR A 224 3.28 -12.22 4.41
CA THR A 224 2.70 -12.00 5.72
C THR A 224 1.49 -11.10 5.60
N PHE A 225 0.38 -11.54 6.17
CA PHE A 225 -0.85 -10.79 6.37
C PHE A 225 -1.01 -10.49 7.85
N ALA A 226 -0.85 -9.23 8.21
CA ALA A 226 -1.10 -8.76 9.56
C ALA A 226 -2.41 -7.98 9.60
N TRP A 227 -3.16 -8.08 10.70
CA TRP A 227 -4.43 -7.38 10.86
C TRP A 227 -4.62 -6.89 12.29
N ASN A 228 -5.49 -5.90 12.45
CA ASN A 228 -5.94 -5.47 13.76
C ASN A 228 -6.88 -6.54 14.37
N ASP A 229 -6.46 -7.16 15.46
CA ASP A 229 -7.15 -8.25 16.15
C ASP A 229 -8.51 -7.86 16.77
N ASN A 230 -8.77 -6.57 16.95
CA ASN A 230 -10.11 -6.05 17.29
C ASN A 230 -11.13 -6.31 16.17
N TYR A 231 -10.67 -6.73 14.98
CA TYR A 231 -11.50 -6.92 13.79
C TYR A 231 -11.23 -8.30 13.15
N PRO A 232 -11.61 -9.42 13.79
CA PRO A 232 -11.27 -10.78 13.33
C PRO A 232 -11.79 -11.10 11.93
N TYR A 233 -12.89 -10.48 11.49
CA TYR A 233 -13.43 -10.63 10.14
C TYR A 233 -12.44 -10.26 9.02
N LEU A 234 -11.40 -9.47 9.30
CA LEU A 234 -10.35 -9.14 8.35
C LEU A 234 -9.51 -10.38 7.98
N LYS A 235 -9.21 -11.22 8.99
CA LYS A 235 -8.53 -12.49 8.77
C LYS A 235 -9.40 -13.47 7.99
N GLU A 236 -10.68 -13.59 8.35
CA GLU A 236 -11.64 -14.44 7.66
C GLU A 236 -11.77 -14.05 6.17
N ALA A 237 -11.81 -12.75 5.86
CA ALA A 237 -11.85 -12.24 4.49
C ALA A 237 -10.57 -12.63 3.72
N CYS A 238 -9.40 -12.57 4.35
CA CYS A 238 -8.14 -12.99 3.75
C CYS A 238 -8.12 -14.50 3.49
N GLU A 239 -8.53 -15.32 4.45
CA GLU A 239 -8.60 -16.78 4.31
C GLU A 239 -9.51 -17.17 3.14
N ALA A 240 -10.69 -16.56 3.05
CA ALA A 240 -11.63 -16.80 1.96
C ALA A 240 -11.08 -16.40 0.58
N ALA A 241 -10.31 -15.31 0.50
CA ALA A 241 -9.67 -14.90 -0.74
C ALA A 241 -8.43 -15.76 -1.08
N ALA A 242 -7.64 -16.16 -0.08
CA ALA A 242 -6.43 -16.96 -0.25
C ALA A 242 -6.71 -18.33 -0.86
N CYS A 243 -7.86 -18.96 -0.56
CA CYS A 243 -8.28 -20.22 -1.15
C CYS A 243 -8.41 -20.17 -2.68
N LYS A 244 -8.50 -18.97 -3.28
CA LYS A 244 -8.64 -18.75 -4.72
C LYS A 244 -7.30 -18.50 -5.43
N ILE A 245 -6.22 -18.34 -4.66
CA ILE A 245 -4.87 -18.11 -5.21
C ILE A 245 -4.21 -19.46 -5.49
N ALA A 246 -3.77 -19.65 -6.74
CA ALA A 246 -3.13 -20.89 -7.15
C ALA A 246 -1.82 -21.16 -6.37
N ALA A 247 -1.61 -22.41 -5.97
CA ALA A 247 -0.35 -22.86 -5.39
C ALA A 247 0.81 -22.85 -6.43
N PRO A 248 2.10 -22.79 -6.03
CA PRO A 248 2.54 -22.60 -4.64
C PRO A 248 2.43 -21.13 -4.21
N PHE A 249 1.78 -20.87 -3.10
CA PHE A 249 1.73 -19.57 -2.44
C PHE A 249 1.18 -19.74 -1.03
N THR A 250 1.81 -19.15 -0.05
CA THR A 250 1.43 -19.27 1.36
C THR A 250 1.12 -17.89 1.94
N VAL A 251 0.06 -17.80 2.72
CA VAL A 251 -0.24 -16.63 3.55
C VAL A 251 0.15 -16.97 5.00
N LEU A 252 1.05 -16.18 5.56
CA LEU A 252 1.43 -16.24 6.96
C LEU A 252 0.61 -15.22 7.73
N TYR A 253 -0.05 -15.64 8.78
CA TYR A 253 -0.94 -14.81 9.58
C TYR A 253 -0.22 -14.30 10.82
N ASP A 254 -0.21 -12.97 11.03
CA ASP A 254 0.52 -12.33 12.10
C ASP A 254 -0.34 -11.31 12.86
N GLN A 255 -0.49 -11.52 14.17
CA GLN A 255 -1.25 -10.64 15.09
C GLN A 255 -0.39 -9.58 15.79
N ARG A 256 0.93 -9.56 15.60
CA ARG A 256 1.84 -8.66 16.35
C ARG A 256 1.52 -7.17 16.23
N PHE A 257 0.69 -6.81 15.30
CA PHE A 257 0.39 -5.42 14.92
C PHE A 257 -0.97 -4.92 15.40
N GLY A 258 -1.74 -5.76 16.12
CA GLY A 258 -3.08 -5.40 16.60
C GLY A 258 -3.10 -4.35 17.71
N ASP A 259 -1.96 -4.09 18.36
CA ASP A 259 -1.84 -3.16 19.48
C ASP A 259 -1.51 -1.70 19.09
N GLY A 260 -1.55 -1.37 17.81
CA GLY A 260 -1.23 -0.04 17.29
C GLY A 260 0.26 0.32 17.32
N LYS A 261 1.11 -0.60 17.77
CA LYS A 261 2.55 -0.45 17.71
C LYS A 261 3.07 -1.11 16.45
N GLY A 262 3.64 -0.37 15.56
CA GLY A 262 4.13 -0.92 14.31
C GLY A 262 5.18 -0.06 13.65
N GLY A 263 5.94 -0.68 12.76
CA GLY A 263 7.04 -0.07 12.03
C GLY A 263 6.66 0.43 10.63
N SER A 264 5.36 0.56 10.29
CA SER A 264 4.94 1.02 8.97
C SER A 264 3.65 1.87 9.04
N ASP A 265 3.19 2.38 7.89
CA ASP A 265 2.11 3.35 7.74
C ASP A 265 0.74 2.91 8.25
N TYR A 266 0.55 1.65 8.63
CA TYR A 266 -0.68 1.21 9.33
C TYR A 266 -0.74 1.71 10.79
N ALA A 267 0.39 2.04 11.40
CA ALA A 267 0.43 2.40 12.82
C ALA A 267 -0.40 3.66 13.17
N PRO A 268 -0.40 4.76 12.39
CA PRO A 268 -1.29 5.90 12.65
C PRO A 268 -2.78 5.57 12.59
N PHE A 269 -3.17 4.65 11.70
CA PHE A 269 -4.56 4.18 11.58
C PHE A 269 -4.93 3.28 12.76
N SER A 270 -4.05 2.36 13.12
CA SER A 270 -4.22 1.50 14.29
C SER A 270 -4.36 2.30 15.59
N ALA A 271 -3.55 3.34 15.79
CA ALA A 271 -3.63 4.22 16.93
C ALA A 271 -4.99 4.96 17.08
N ARG A 272 -5.75 5.05 15.99
CA ARG A 272 -7.12 5.59 15.94
C ARG A 272 -8.20 4.51 15.97
N ASN A 273 -7.81 3.25 16.21
CA ASN A 273 -8.69 2.09 16.18
C ASN A 273 -9.45 1.95 14.83
N ILE A 274 -8.77 2.25 13.72
CA ILE A 274 -9.28 2.04 12.37
C ILE A 274 -8.96 0.58 11.98
N PRO A 275 -9.91 -0.18 11.41
CA PRO A 275 -9.64 -1.50 10.88
C PRO A 275 -8.53 -1.44 9.83
N PHE A 276 -7.49 -2.26 10.00
CA PHE A 276 -6.41 -2.30 9.01
C PHE A 276 -5.90 -3.71 8.75
N VAL A 277 -5.32 -3.88 7.57
CA VAL A 277 -4.44 -4.99 7.23
C VAL A 277 -3.11 -4.45 6.70
N ALA A 278 -2.04 -5.21 6.93
CA ALA A 278 -0.73 -4.93 6.38
C ALA A 278 -0.17 -6.15 5.67
N TRP A 279 0.31 -5.94 4.46
CA TRP A 279 1.00 -6.91 3.63
C TRP A 279 2.49 -6.67 3.70
N MET A 280 3.25 -7.71 4.00
CA MET A 280 4.68 -7.63 4.24
C MET A 280 5.40 -8.85 3.67
N GLU A 281 6.72 -8.84 3.66
CA GLU A 281 7.50 -10.03 3.37
C GLU A 281 7.31 -11.12 4.44
N ASP A 282 7.62 -12.35 4.08
CA ASP A 282 7.51 -13.52 4.95
C ASP A 282 8.67 -13.61 5.96
N GLU A 283 9.83 -13.07 5.60
CA GLU A 283 11.02 -13.00 6.44
C GLU A 283 11.85 -11.77 6.04
N MET A 284 12.33 -11.02 7.03
CA MET A 284 13.19 -9.86 6.82
C MET A 284 14.48 -10.26 6.10
N HIS A 285 14.65 -9.82 4.88
CA HIS A 285 15.82 -10.15 4.08
C HIS A 285 17.08 -9.41 4.53
N THR A 286 18.25 -9.99 4.27
CA THR A 286 19.56 -9.44 4.71
C THR A 286 19.95 -8.10 4.08
N ASP A 287 19.29 -7.71 2.99
CA ASP A 287 19.51 -6.43 2.30
C ASP A 287 18.60 -5.30 2.80
N TYR A 288 17.75 -5.55 3.80
CA TYR A 288 16.90 -4.52 4.41
C TYR A 288 17.72 -3.31 4.83
N HIS A 289 17.31 -2.14 4.40
CA HIS A 289 18.00 -0.88 4.62
C HIS A 289 19.48 -0.87 4.15
N LYS A 290 19.80 -1.60 3.06
CA LYS A 290 21.14 -1.68 2.47
C LYS A 290 21.13 -1.42 0.96
N PRO A 291 22.30 -1.12 0.37
CA PRO A 291 22.44 -0.96 -1.09
C PRO A 291 22.08 -2.21 -1.91
N GLY A 292 21.98 -3.37 -1.26
CA GLY A 292 21.64 -4.64 -1.87
C GLY A 292 20.16 -4.87 -2.15
N ASP A 293 19.26 -3.97 -1.73
CA ASP A 293 17.84 -4.04 -2.08
C ASP A 293 17.61 -3.53 -3.50
N THR A 294 17.81 -4.42 -4.47
CA THR A 294 17.88 -4.13 -5.91
C THR A 294 16.78 -4.86 -6.70
N PRO A 295 16.38 -4.35 -7.89
CA PRO A 295 15.28 -4.90 -8.71
C PRO A 295 15.44 -6.36 -9.12
N ASP A 296 16.67 -6.83 -9.33
CA ASP A 296 17.00 -8.20 -9.73
C ASP A 296 16.63 -9.26 -8.66
N LYS A 297 16.35 -8.82 -7.43
CA LYS A 297 15.98 -9.70 -6.31
C LYS A 297 14.48 -9.82 -6.07
N ILE A 298 13.68 -9.12 -6.84
CA ILE A 298 12.21 -9.18 -6.74
C ILE A 298 11.68 -10.52 -7.26
N HIS A 299 10.82 -11.13 -6.46
CA HIS A 299 10.12 -12.36 -6.82
C HIS A 299 8.76 -12.04 -7.46
N TRP A 300 8.74 -11.92 -8.78
CA TRP A 300 7.60 -11.42 -9.56
C TRP A 300 6.31 -12.22 -9.39
N ILE A 301 6.41 -13.53 -9.21
CA ILE A 301 5.24 -14.39 -8.97
C ILE A 301 4.63 -14.10 -7.59
N LYS A 302 5.46 -13.93 -6.55
CA LYS A 302 4.99 -13.55 -5.21
C LYS A 302 4.28 -12.20 -5.25
N LEU A 303 4.93 -11.19 -5.80
CA LEU A 303 4.36 -9.84 -5.90
C LEU A 303 3.01 -9.85 -6.63
N ARG A 304 2.93 -10.53 -7.77
CA ARG A 304 1.67 -10.72 -8.51
C ARG A 304 0.59 -11.36 -7.65
N LYS A 305 0.89 -12.48 -7.00
CA LYS A 305 -0.08 -13.23 -6.19
C LYS A 305 -0.56 -12.42 -4.98
N THR A 306 0.34 -11.66 -4.36
CA THR A 306 -0.01 -10.72 -3.29
C THR A 306 -1.00 -9.66 -3.80
N VAL A 307 -0.74 -9.07 -4.95
CA VAL A 307 -1.66 -8.07 -5.56
C VAL A 307 -3.02 -8.68 -5.87
N LEU A 308 -3.07 -9.88 -6.44
CA LEU A 308 -4.33 -10.55 -6.76
C LEU A 308 -5.14 -10.89 -5.51
N LEU A 309 -4.47 -11.37 -4.47
CA LEU A 309 -5.10 -11.66 -3.18
C LEU A 309 -5.67 -10.38 -2.54
N ALA A 310 -4.87 -9.34 -2.51
CA ALA A 310 -5.29 -8.03 -1.98
C ALA A 310 -6.45 -7.43 -2.78
N TYR A 311 -6.45 -7.61 -4.10
CA TYR A 311 -7.57 -7.19 -4.93
C TYR A 311 -8.86 -7.95 -4.59
N GLY A 312 -8.79 -9.25 -4.39
CA GLY A 312 -9.95 -10.05 -3.98
C GLY A 312 -10.58 -9.56 -2.68
N ILE A 313 -9.76 -9.14 -1.71
CA ILE A 313 -10.23 -8.55 -0.45
C ILE A 313 -10.82 -7.16 -0.70
N LEU A 314 -10.09 -6.28 -1.41
CA LEU A 314 -10.56 -4.93 -1.73
C LEU A 314 -11.91 -4.98 -2.47
N TRP A 315 -12.04 -5.90 -3.43
CA TRP A 315 -13.27 -6.08 -4.20
C TRP A 315 -14.48 -6.35 -3.30
N GLY A 316 -14.33 -7.20 -2.28
CA GLY A 316 -15.38 -7.48 -1.30
C GLY A 316 -15.81 -6.28 -0.45
N TRP A 317 -14.97 -5.23 -0.37
CA TRP A 317 -15.26 -4.01 0.39
C TRP A 317 -15.89 -2.90 -0.45
N VAL A 318 -15.78 -2.99 -1.77
CA VAL A 318 -16.19 -1.90 -2.66
C VAL A 318 -17.44 -2.23 -3.49
N GLN A 319 -17.94 -3.45 -3.41
CA GLN A 319 -19.24 -3.86 -3.97
C GLN A 319 -20.38 -3.47 -3.01
#